data_ecfa9a890681989ab85ac20d73a17bd0
#
_entry.id   ecfa9a890681989ab85ac20d73a17bd0
#
_cell.length_a   1.000
_cell.length_b   1.000
_cell.length_c   1.000
_cell.angle_alpha   90.00
_cell.angle_beta   90.00
_cell.angle_gamma   90.00
#
_symmetry.space_group_name_H-M   'P 1'
#
loop_
_entity.id
_entity.type
_entity.pdbx_description
1 polymer ?
#
loop_
_entity_poly.entity_id
_entity_poly.type
_entity_poly.pdbx_seq_one_letter_code
_entity_poly.pdbx_strand_id
1 'polypeptide(L)'
;EVLSFQSLATRVLAQTGGLAEVTLDNGGKILTMRRALQEVASYLTVFARPSQRPAFLRELVALADELYAYRVAPQELMEQVQAIPGAAGEKLRSTALLFGAYDARLHGGGRDARSRVQKLCDALPESGYLAGKDVYIDGFSYFNRVEEDIIAGMLRQAHSVTVTLLGDDSDTQLFRNGVEQRRRLQRMAKEHSCKCEVINLVSCDDTALGHLERHFFGTDEPWEGDTPPITLYQAHTAYSEVEYVSAQLRRLARGGV
;
A
#
# COMPACT_ATOMS: atom_id res chain seq x y z
N GLU A 1 -7.55 -20.61 -0.25
CA GLU A 1 -6.28 -20.25 0.41
C GLU A 1 -6.22 -18.73 0.57
N VAL A 2 -5.73 -18.25 1.73
CA VAL A 2 -5.56 -16.82 2.00
C VAL A 2 -4.08 -16.46 1.85
N LEU A 3 -3.78 -15.47 1.03
CA LEU A 3 -2.42 -15.04 0.70
C LEU A 3 -2.31 -13.52 0.71
N SER A 4 -1.19 -12.99 1.20
CA SER A 4 -0.78 -11.62 0.88
C SER A 4 -0.10 -11.59 -0.51
N PHE A 5 0.07 -10.41 -1.12
CA PHE A 5 0.86 -10.27 -2.36
C PHE A 5 2.28 -10.85 -2.22
N GLN A 6 2.90 -10.71 -1.03
CA GLN A 6 4.21 -11.29 -0.74
C GLN A 6 4.18 -12.83 -0.72
N SER A 7 3.13 -13.41 -0.14
CA SER A 7 2.95 -14.88 -0.10
C SER A 7 2.62 -15.43 -1.48
N LEU A 8 1.81 -14.71 -2.25
CA LEU A 8 1.53 -15.04 -3.66
C LEU A 8 2.82 -15.02 -4.48
N ALA A 9 3.65 -13.98 -4.33
CA ALA A 9 4.94 -13.90 -5.00
C ALA A 9 5.82 -15.11 -4.67
N THR A 10 5.88 -15.51 -3.40
CA THR A 10 6.64 -16.69 -2.99
C THR A 10 6.14 -17.96 -3.67
N ARG A 11 4.81 -18.14 -3.79
CA ARG A 11 4.21 -19.31 -4.46
C ARG A 11 4.49 -19.37 -5.95
N VAL A 12 4.28 -18.23 -6.64
CA VAL A 12 4.53 -18.15 -8.08
C VAL A 12 6.01 -18.34 -8.40
N LEU A 13 6.89 -17.62 -7.69
CA LEU A 13 8.34 -17.74 -7.91
C LEU A 13 8.92 -19.12 -7.53
N ALA A 14 8.26 -19.86 -6.65
CA ALA A 14 8.62 -21.25 -6.38
C ALA A 14 8.37 -22.17 -7.60
N GLN A 15 7.37 -21.85 -8.44
CA GLN A 15 7.04 -22.61 -9.64
C GLN A 15 7.81 -22.14 -10.88
N THR A 16 7.97 -20.81 -11.03
CA THR A 16 8.59 -20.21 -12.23
C THR A 16 10.10 -20.01 -12.10
N GLY A 17 10.65 -20.20 -10.90
CA GLY A 17 12.04 -19.86 -10.59
C GLY A 17 12.17 -18.44 -10.02
N GLY A 18 13.39 -18.12 -9.52
CA GLY A 18 13.70 -16.81 -8.93
C GLY A 18 13.53 -16.73 -7.42
N LEU A 19 13.00 -17.76 -6.76
CA LEU A 19 12.86 -17.78 -5.30
C LEU A 19 14.20 -17.85 -4.56
N ALA A 20 15.20 -18.51 -5.16
CA ALA A 20 16.53 -18.69 -4.58
C ALA A 20 17.43 -17.45 -4.68
N GLU A 21 17.02 -16.43 -5.41
CA GLU A 21 17.78 -15.20 -5.52
C GLU A 21 17.81 -14.46 -4.18
N VAL A 22 19.05 -14.13 -3.76
CA VAL A 22 19.27 -13.43 -2.50
C VAL A 22 18.77 -12.00 -2.60
N THR A 23 17.63 -11.74 -1.97
CA THR A 23 17.15 -10.37 -1.77
C THR A 23 17.89 -9.71 -0.61
N LEU A 24 18.21 -8.43 -0.74
CA LEU A 24 18.80 -7.69 0.37
C LEU A 24 17.78 -7.56 1.52
N ASP A 25 18.23 -7.93 2.71
CA ASP A 25 17.49 -7.62 3.93
C ASP A 25 17.54 -6.12 4.26
N ASN A 26 16.79 -5.70 5.28
CA ASN A 26 16.77 -4.29 5.69
C ASN A 26 18.15 -3.77 6.09
N GLY A 27 19.00 -4.59 6.68
CA GLY A 27 20.38 -4.23 7.03
C GLY A 27 21.23 -3.97 5.77
N GLY A 28 21.15 -4.83 4.78
CA GLY A 28 21.80 -4.68 3.50
C GLY A 28 21.31 -3.45 2.73
N LYS A 29 20.00 -3.17 2.74
CA LYS A 29 19.42 -1.96 2.15
C LYS A 29 19.96 -0.69 2.81
N ILE A 30 20.00 -0.64 4.15
CA ILE A 30 20.53 0.52 4.90
C ILE A 30 22.02 0.75 4.61
N LEU A 31 22.83 -0.33 4.56
CA LEU A 31 24.24 -0.22 4.22
C LEU A 31 24.48 0.26 2.79
N THR A 32 23.67 -0.22 1.84
CA THR A 32 23.72 0.22 0.44
C THR A 32 23.30 1.68 0.33
N MET A 33 22.24 2.10 1.01
CA MET A 33 21.79 3.50 1.05
C MET A 33 22.88 4.41 1.66
N ARG A 34 23.54 3.98 2.74
CA ARG A 34 24.64 4.73 3.34
C ARG A 34 25.81 4.94 2.36
N ARG A 35 26.16 3.90 1.60
CA ARG A 35 27.21 4.01 0.57
C ARG A 35 26.80 4.93 -0.58
N ALA A 36 25.55 4.83 -1.06
CA ALA A 36 25.02 5.73 -2.06
C ALA A 36 25.07 7.20 -1.59
N LEU A 37 24.65 7.44 -0.34
CA LEU A 37 24.70 8.76 0.26
C LEU A 37 26.12 9.33 0.34
N GLN A 38 27.11 8.51 0.71
CA GLN A 38 28.52 8.93 0.75
C GLN A 38 29.07 9.31 -0.64
N GLU A 39 28.64 8.57 -1.67
CA GLU A 39 29.08 8.82 -3.05
C GLU A 39 28.60 10.17 -3.58
N VAL A 40 27.34 10.52 -3.31
CA VAL A 40 26.72 11.76 -3.80
C VAL A 40 26.79 12.91 -2.79
N ALA A 41 27.44 12.74 -1.64
CA ALA A 41 27.42 13.69 -0.53
C ALA A 41 27.81 15.13 -0.93
N SER A 42 28.78 15.28 -1.84
CA SER A 42 29.24 16.59 -2.32
C SER A 42 28.22 17.31 -3.24
N TYR A 43 27.27 16.58 -3.78
CA TYR A 43 26.23 17.11 -4.67
C TYR A 43 24.89 17.36 -3.94
N LEU A 44 24.80 16.97 -2.67
CA LEU A 44 23.57 17.11 -1.89
C LEU A 44 23.53 18.47 -1.19
N THR A 45 22.54 19.28 -1.51
CA THR A 45 22.32 20.59 -0.87
C THR A 45 21.49 20.48 0.41
N VAL A 46 20.55 19.52 0.46
CA VAL A 46 19.52 19.47 1.52
C VAL A 46 19.84 18.43 2.60
N PHE A 47 20.50 17.32 2.29
CA PHE A 47 20.69 16.19 3.21
C PHE A 47 22.06 16.14 3.91
N ALA A 48 22.88 17.18 3.82
CA ALA A 48 24.24 17.19 4.34
C ALA A 48 24.34 16.93 5.86
N ARG A 49 23.43 17.46 6.68
CA ARG A 49 23.43 17.30 8.15
C ARG A 49 22.68 16.07 8.67
N PRO A 50 21.45 15.72 8.15
CA PRO A 50 20.71 14.55 8.61
C PRO A 50 21.35 13.22 8.22
N SER A 51 22.24 13.21 7.22
CA SER A 51 22.84 12.01 6.61
C SER A 51 23.57 11.07 7.58
N GLN A 52 23.99 11.57 8.74
CA GLN A 52 24.72 10.78 9.74
C GLN A 52 23.81 10.03 10.73
N ARG A 53 22.50 10.29 10.71
CA ARG A 53 21.57 9.67 11.68
C ARG A 53 21.01 8.35 11.14
N PRO A 54 21.11 7.23 11.92
CA PRO A 54 20.58 5.94 11.47
C PRO A 54 19.06 5.94 11.16
N ALA A 55 18.29 6.76 11.90
CA ALA A 55 16.86 6.92 11.64
C ALA A 55 16.61 7.51 10.24
N PHE A 56 17.41 8.48 9.82
CA PHE A 56 17.29 9.11 8.51
C PHE A 56 17.57 8.11 7.35
N LEU A 57 18.54 7.21 7.53
CA LEU A 57 18.79 6.16 6.54
C LEU A 57 17.61 5.21 6.37
N ARG A 58 16.89 4.89 7.46
CA ARG A 58 15.66 4.08 7.39
C ARG A 58 14.56 4.78 6.61
N GLU A 59 14.36 6.08 6.84
CA GLU A 59 13.39 6.89 6.09
C GLU A 59 13.74 6.96 4.59
N LEU A 60 15.01 7.08 4.25
CA LEU A 60 15.46 7.06 2.85
C LEU A 60 15.23 5.71 2.18
N VAL A 61 15.46 4.60 2.89
CA VAL A 61 15.16 3.26 2.39
C VAL A 61 13.65 3.09 2.20
N ALA A 62 12.83 3.53 3.16
CA ALA A 62 11.38 3.48 3.05
C ALA A 62 10.87 4.30 1.84
N LEU A 63 11.41 5.51 1.64
CA LEU A 63 11.10 6.33 0.47
C LEU A 63 11.51 5.63 -0.84
N ALA A 64 12.69 5.02 -0.90
CA ALA A 64 13.12 4.28 -2.08
C ALA A 64 12.21 3.07 -2.35
N ASP A 65 11.82 2.33 -1.32
CA ASP A 65 10.88 1.20 -1.45
C ASP A 65 9.49 1.69 -1.96
N GLU A 66 9.04 2.87 -1.53
CA GLU A 66 7.82 3.50 -2.02
C GLU A 66 7.95 3.91 -3.50
N LEU A 67 9.05 4.57 -3.90
CA LEU A 67 9.30 4.93 -5.29
C LEU A 67 9.31 3.69 -6.21
N TYR A 68 9.93 2.59 -5.76
CA TYR A 68 9.85 1.32 -6.49
C TYR A 68 8.43 0.74 -6.56
N ALA A 69 7.65 0.84 -5.50
CA ALA A 69 6.27 0.34 -5.48
C ALA A 69 5.37 1.11 -6.46
N TYR A 70 5.69 2.37 -6.72
CA TYR A 70 5.02 3.19 -7.73
C TYR A 70 5.71 3.18 -9.12
N ARG A 71 6.77 2.38 -9.28
CA ARG A 71 7.59 2.29 -10.50
C ARG A 71 8.16 3.63 -10.97
N VAL A 72 8.47 4.51 -10.02
CA VAL A 72 9.10 5.80 -10.33
C VAL A 72 10.59 5.59 -10.53
N ALA A 73 11.10 5.92 -11.71
CA ALA A 73 12.53 5.85 -12.03
C ALA A 73 13.27 7.10 -11.53
N PRO A 74 14.58 6.98 -11.15
CA PRO A 74 15.36 8.14 -10.75
C PRO A 74 15.41 9.25 -11.81
N GLN A 75 15.39 8.88 -13.09
CA GLN A 75 15.38 9.81 -14.23
C GLN A 75 14.09 10.64 -14.27
N GLU A 76 12.94 10.02 -14.03
CA GLU A 76 11.65 10.71 -13.99
C GLU A 76 11.61 11.77 -12.88
N LEU A 77 12.17 11.45 -11.70
CA LEU A 77 12.29 12.43 -10.62
C LEU A 77 13.19 13.62 -11.03
N MET A 78 14.29 13.34 -11.74
CA MET A 78 15.21 14.39 -12.19
C MET A 78 14.57 15.32 -13.23
N GLU A 79 13.76 14.79 -14.13
CA GLU A 79 13.00 15.57 -15.12
C GLU A 79 12.02 16.53 -14.45
N GLN A 80 11.36 16.10 -13.37
CA GLN A 80 10.41 16.93 -12.63
C GLN A 80 11.07 18.08 -11.84
N VAL A 81 12.37 18.01 -11.57
CA VAL A 81 13.10 19.08 -10.85
C VAL A 81 12.97 20.43 -11.53
N GLN A 82 12.97 20.47 -12.87
CA GLN A 82 12.87 21.73 -13.62
C GLN A 82 11.48 22.39 -13.46
N ALA A 83 10.44 21.62 -13.20
CA ALA A 83 9.07 22.12 -13.03
C ALA A 83 8.79 22.66 -11.62
N ILE A 84 9.67 22.36 -10.64
CA ILE A 84 9.46 22.69 -9.23
C ILE A 84 10.57 23.66 -8.75
N PRO A 85 10.29 24.98 -8.65
CA PRO A 85 11.30 25.95 -8.23
C PRO A 85 11.53 25.96 -6.72
N GLY A 86 12.68 26.52 -6.30
CA GLY A 86 12.99 26.79 -4.90
C GLY A 86 13.38 25.56 -4.08
N ALA A 87 13.18 25.62 -2.76
CA ALA A 87 13.63 24.60 -1.83
C ALA A 87 13.03 23.20 -2.09
N ALA A 88 11.80 23.14 -2.60
CA ALA A 88 11.16 21.88 -2.97
C ALA A 88 11.86 21.21 -4.16
N GLY A 89 12.24 21.98 -5.18
CA GLY A 89 13.02 21.48 -6.31
C GLY A 89 14.41 20.99 -5.90
N GLU A 90 15.10 21.72 -5.01
CA GLU A 90 16.40 21.31 -4.48
C GLU A 90 16.30 20.01 -3.64
N LYS A 91 15.23 19.85 -2.87
CA LYS A 91 14.95 18.60 -2.15
C LYS A 91 14.69 17.46 -3.14
N LEU A 92 13.88 17.68 -4.17
CA LEU A 92 13.60 16.69 -5.20
C LEU A 92 14.88 16.30 -5.97
N ARG A 93 15.73 17.26 -6.33
CA ARG A 93 17.03 17.03 -6.96
C ARG A 93 17.92 16.13 -6.09
N SER A 94 18.06 16.49 -4.80
CA SER A 94 18.85 15.70 -3.86
C SER A 94 18.30 14.28 -3.70
N THR A 95 16.98 14.12 -3.68
CA THR A 95 16.31 12.82 -3.64
C THR A 95 16.60 12.02 -4.91
N ALA A 96 16.46 12.62 -6.09
CA ALA A 96 16.70 11.95 -7.37
C ALA A 96 18.16 11.49 -7.54
N LEU A 97 19.13 12.34 -7.16
CA LEU A 97 20.54 11.98 -7.16
C LEU A 97 20.84 10.80 -6.23
N LEU A 98 20.33 10.85 -4.99
CA LEU A 98 20.54 9.79 -4.02
C LEU A 98 19.87 8.49 -4.45
N PHE A 99 18.63 8.57 -4.95
CA PHE A 99 17.90 7.41 -5.42
C PHE A 99 18.60 6.77 -6.64
N GLY A 100 19.12 7.59 -7.58
CA GLY A 100 19.91 7.09 -8.72
C GLY A 100 21.20 6.38 -8.31
N ALA A 101 21.93 6.92 -7.32
CA ALA A 101 23.12 6.28 -6.79
C ALA A 101 22.79 4.99 -6.02
N TYR A 102 21.68 4.96 -5.29
CA TYR A 102 21.20 3.76 -4.60
C TYR A 102 20.77 2.67 -5.59
N ASP A 103 19.99 3.04 -6.60
CA ASP A 103 19.53 2.16 -7.66
C ASP A 103 20.69 1.53 -8.44
N ALA A 104 21.66 2.34 -8.85
CA ALA A 104 22.88 1.87 -9.54
C ALA A 104 23.68 0.86 -8.72
N ARG A 105 23.77 1.06 -7.40
CA ARG A 105 24.44 0.10 -6.50
C ARG A 105 23.68 -1.19 -6.30
N LEU A 106 22.36 -1.12 -6.29
CA LEU A 106 21.52 -2.31 -6.20
C LEU A 106 21.65 -3.19 -7.45
N HIS A 107 21.66 -2.57 -8.62
CA HIS A 107 21.74 -3.27 -9.92
C HIS A 107 23.18 -3.60 -10.35
N GLY A 108 24.17 -2.78 -9.95
CA GLY A 108 25.58 -2.96 -10.33
C GLY A 108 26.30 -4.15 -9.71
N GLY A 109 25.72 -4.79 -8.68
CA GLY A 109 26.32 -5.94 -8.00
C GLY A 109 25.93 -7.32 -8.57
N GLY A 110 25.23 -7.40 -9.71
CA GLY A 110 24.70 -8.64 -10.26
C GLY A 110 23.60 -9.28 -9.39
N ARG A 111 23.09 -8.53 -8.42
CA ARG A 111 22.00 -8.93 -7.53
C ARG A 111 20.72 -8.25 -7.99
N ASP A 112 19.66 -9.02 -8.15
CA ASP A 112 18.36 -8.44 -8.45
C ASP A 112 17.77 -7.81 -7.18
N ALA A 113 17.76 -6.49 -7.14
CA ALA A 113 17.29 -5.70 -6.01
C ALA A 113 15.75 -5.58 -5.96
N ARG A 114 15.06 -6.03 -6.99
CA ARG A 114 13.60 -5.99 -7.03
C ARG A 114 13.02 -6.79 -5.88
N SER A 115 11.97 -6.26 -5.26
CA SER A 115 11.21 -7.00 -4.27
C SER A 115 10.57 -8.25 -4.90
N ARG A 116 10.26 -9.26 -4.09
CA ARG A 116 9.54 -10.45 -4.59
C ARG A 116 8.22 -10.08 -5.26
N VAL A 117 7.56 -9.04 -4.77
CA VAL A 117 6.29 -8.56 -5.34
C VAL A 117 6.50 -7.94 -6.73
N GLN A 118 7.61 -7.23 -6.95
CA GLN A 118 7.97 -6.73 -8.29
C GLN A 118 8.31 -7.87 -9.25
N LYS A 119 9.06 -8.88 -8.79
CA LYS A 119 9.35 -10.10 -9.59
C LYS A 119 8.07 -10.87 -9.94
N LEU A 120 7.08 -10.85 -9.05
CA LEU A 120 5.77 -11.44 -9.32
C LEU A 120 5.11 -10.81 -10.55
N CYS A 121 5.21 -9.48 -10.74
CA CYS A 121 4.64 -8.82 -11.91
C CYS A 121 5.17 -9.40 -13.24
N ASP A 122 6.47 -9.72 -13.27
CA ASP A 122 7.12 -10.27 -14.46
C ASP A 122 6.83 -11.77 -14.64
N ALA A 123 6.78 -12.53 -13.55
CA ALA A 123 6.58 -13.98 -13.57
C ALA A 123 5.10 -14.38 -13.72
N LEU A 124 4.17 -13.56 -13.20
CA LEU A 124 2.75 -13.92 -13.15
C LEU A 124 2.14 -14.17 -14.53
N PRO A 125 2.39 -13.36 -15.59
CA PRO A 125 1.79 -13.55 -16.91
C PRO A 125 2.06 -14.92 -17.51
N GLU A 126 3.23 -15.50 -17.25
CA GLU A 126 3.67 -16.78 -17.85
C GLU A 126 3.49 -17.97 -16.90
N SER A 127 3.16 -17.70 -15.62
CA SER A 127 3.11 -18.74 -14.58
C SER A 127 1.96 -19.74 -14.74
N GLY A 128 0.85 -19.31 -15.34
CA GLY A 128 -0.41 -20.07 -15.34
C GLY A 128 -0.98 -20.35 -13.94
N TYR A 129 -0.39 -19.79 -12.89
CA TYR A 129 -0.74 -20.09 -11.48
C TYR A 129 -2.20 -19.80 -11.16
N LEU A 130 -2.76 -18.77 -11.77
CA LEU A 130 -4.14 -18.34 -11.52
C LEU A 130 -5.13 -18.87 -12.55
N ALA A 131 -4.69 -19.65 -13.51
CA ALA A 131 -5.57 -20.19 -14.55
C ALA A 131 -6.74 -21.00 -13.94
N GLY A 132 -7.96 -20.59 -14.30
CA GLY A 132 -9.19 -21.23 -13.84
C GLY A 132 -9.55 -21.01 -12.36
N LYS A 133 -8.86 -20.13 -11.66
CA LYS A 133 -9.14 -19.82 -10.23
C LYS A 133 -10.02 -18.59 -10.09
N ASP A 134 -10.85 -18.59 -9.05
CA ASP A 134 -11.54 -17.41 -8.57
C ASP A 134 -10.66 -16.70 -7.55
N VAL A 135 -10.42 -15.41 -7.76
CA VAL A 135 -9.56 -14.58 -6.93
C VAL A 135 -10.42 -13.55 -6.19
N TYR A 136 -10.23 -13.46 -4.88
CA TYR A 136 -10.90 -12.48 -4.03
C TYR A 136 -9.84 -11.59 -3.38
N ILE A 137 -9.98 -10.28 -3.53
CA ILE A 137 -9.07 -9.27 -2.96
C ILE A 137 -9.88 -8.45 -1.97
N ASP A 138 -9.51 -8.52 -0.70
CA ASP A 138 -10.26 -7.92 0.39
C ASP A 138 -9.34 -7.16 1.35
N GLY A 139 -9.88 -6.10 1.98
CA GLY A 139 -9.19 -5.33 3.01
C GLY A 139 -8.21 -4.26 2.49
N PHE A 140 -8.27 -3.89 1.22
CA PHE A 140 -7.42 -2.84 0.64
C PHE A 140 -8.17 -1.52 0.49
N SER A 141 -7.56 -0.42 0.98
CA SER A 141 -8.08 0.93 0.77
C SER A 141 -7.60 1.53 -0.56
N TYR A 142 -6.43 1.12 -1.02
CA TYR A 142 -5.83 1.53 -2.30
C TYR A 142 -4.83 0.48 -2.75
N PHE A 143 -4.45 0.52 -4.03
CA PHE A 143 -3.39 -0.28 -4.61
C PHE A 143 -2.28 0.62 -5.14
N ASN A 144 -1.02 0.26 -4.87
CA ASN A 144 0.12 0.88 -5.53
C ASN A 144 0.27 0.35 -6.96
N ARG A 145 1.15 0.96 -7.74
CA ARG A 145 1.32 0.61 -9.15
C ARG A 145 1.70 -0.85 -9.39
N VAL A 146 2.56 -1.40 -8.55
CA VAL A 146 2.99 -2.81 -8.64
C VAL A 146 1.81 -3.76 -8.35
N GLU A 147 0.99 -3.43 -7.36
CA GLU A 147 -0.22 -4.19 -7.04
C GLU A 147 -1.27 -4.08 -8.15
N GLU A 148 -1.46 -2.91 -8.75
CA GLU A 148 -2.31 -2.72 -9.93
C GLU A 148 -1.84 -3.60 -11.11
N ASP A 149 -0.54 -3.67 -11.38
CA ASP A 149 0.02 -4.52 -12.43
C ASP A 149 -0.19 -6.03 -12.15
N ILE A 150 -0.12 -6.43 -10.86
CA ILE A 150 -0.45 -7.80 -10.45
C ILE A 150 -1.93 -8.08 -10.68
N ILE A 151 -2.84 -7.15 -10.31
CA ILE A 151 -4.28 -7.29 -10.56
C ILE A 151 -4.55 -7.38 -12.06
N ALA A 152 -3.89 -6.58 -12.89
CA ALA A 152 -3.96 -6.70 -14.35
C ALA A 152 -3.50 -8.09 -14.83
N GLY A 153 -2.47 -8.65 -14.21
CA GLY A 153 -2.05 -10.04 -14.44
C GLY A 153 -3.11 -11.07 -14.03
N MET A 154 -3.79 -10.83 -12.91
CA MET A 154 -4.91 -11.68 -12.44
C MET A 154 -6.08 -11.65 -13.43
N LEU A 155 -6.47 -10.48 -13.93
CA LEU A 155 -7.55 -10.31 -14.91
C LEU A 155 -7.29 -11.09 -16.21
N ARG A 156 -6.03 -11.30 -16.58
CA ARG A 156 -5.66 -12.06 -17.78
C ARG A 156 -5.71 -13.57 -17.63
N GLN A 157 -5.63 -14.08 -16.40
CA GLN A 157 -5.46 -15.52 -16.13
C GLN A 157 -6.59 -16.15 -15.35
N ALA A 158 -7.11 -15.43 -14.36
CA ALA A 158 -8.11 -15.96 -13.43
C ALA A 158 -9.46 -16.18 -14.14
N HIS A 159 -10.26 -17.09 -13.61
CA HIS A 159 -11.64 -17.27 -14.04
C HIS A 159 -12.48 -16.05 -13.66
N SER A 160 -12.31 -15.57 -12.44
CA SER A 160 -12.93 -14.34 -11.95
C SER A 160 -12.02 -13.61 -10.95
N VAL A 161 -12.18 -12.28 -10.87
CA VAL A 161 -11.51 -11.44 -9.86
C VAL A 161 -12.57 -10.58 -9.19
N THR A 162 -12.75 -10.76 -7.90
CA THR A 162 -13.67 -9.98 -7.06
C THR A 162 -12.85 -9.09 -6.12
N VAL A 163 -13.12 -7.81 -6.11
CA VAL A 163 -12.44 -6.85 -5.23
C VAL A 163 -13.46 -6.15 -4.34
N THR A 164 -13.26 -6.19 -3.03
CA THR A 164 -14.07 -5.42 -2.09
C THR A 164 -13.44 -4.05 -1.87
N LEU A 165 -14.24 -3.01 -1.86
CA LEU A 165 -13.81 -1.64 -1.62
C LEU A 165 -14.80 -0.93 -0.71
N LEU A 166 -14.31 -0.06 0.15
CA LEU A 166 -15.15 0.91 0.85
C LEU A 166 -15.47 2.05 -0.10
N GLY A 167 -16.75 2.27 -0.37
CA GLY A 167 -17.16 3.33 -1.27
C GLY A 167 -18.66 3.61 -1.18
N ASP A 168 -19.01 4.89 -1.27
CA ASP A 168 -20.38 5.37 -1.41
C ASP A 168 -20.38 6.49 -2.45
N ASP A 169 -21.27 6.36 -3.43
CA ASP A 169 -21.43 7.38 -4.47
C ASP A 169 -22.21 8.61 -3.96
N SER A 170 -22.95 8.50 -2.86
CA SER A 170 -23.66 9.61 -2.24
C SER A 170 -22.72 10.57 -1.50
N ASP A 171 -21.58 10.08 -0.96
CA ASP A 171 -20.54 10.88 -0.35
C ASP A 171 -19.16 10.59 -0.97
N THR A 172 -18.93 11.18 -2.13
CA THR A 172 -17.69 11.03 -2.88
C THR A 172 -16.48 11.70 -2.22
N GLN A 173 -16.69 12.59 -1.26
CA GLN A 173 -15.60 13.25 -0.54
C GLN A 173 -15.06 12.33 0.55
N LEU A 174 -15.93 11.75 1.36
CA LEU A 174 -15.57 10.80 2.42
C LEU A 174 -14.96 9.51 1.84
N PHE A 175 -15.58 8.96 0.80
CA PHE A 175 -15.17 7.71 0.16
C PHE A 175 -14.31 7.91 -1.10
N ARG A 176 -13.66 9.06 -1.23
CA ARG A 176 -12.88 9.44 -2.41
C ARG A 176 -11.92 8.35 -2.88
N ASN A 177 -11.15 7.80 -1.96
CA ASN A 177 -10.15 6.77 -2.31
C ASN A 177 -10.81 5.51 -2.89
N GLY A 178 -11.87 5.00 -2.27
CA GLY A 178 -12.58 3.83 -2.76
C GLY A 178 -13.25 4.05 -4.11
N VAL A 179 -13.87 5.23 -4.30
CA VAL A 179 -14.48 5.62 -5.58
C VAL A 179 -13.43 5.73 -6.70
N GLU A 180 -12.28 6.36 -6.41
CA GLU A 180 -11.18 6.47 -7.37
C GLU A 180 -10.59 5.09 -7.70
N GLN A 181 -10.39 4.22 -6.71
CA GLN A 181 -9.93 2.85 -6.94
C GLN A 181 -10.91 2.03 -7.77
N ARG A 182 -12.20 2.11 -7.48
CA ARG A 182 -13.24 1.46 -8.30
C ARG A 182 -13.14 1.89 -9.76
N ARG A 183 -13.04 3.20 -10.02
CA ARG A 183 -12.91 3.74 -11.38
C ARG A 183 -11.64 3.25 -12.09
N ARG A 184 -10.53 3.10 -11.36
CA ARG A 184 -9.28 2.55 -11.91
C ARG A 184 -9.43 1.07 -12.28
N LEU A 185 -9.99 0.26 -11.38
CA LEU A 185 -10.24 -1.15 -11.63
C LEU A 185 -11.22 -1.38 -12.78
N GLN A 186 -12.27 -0.57 -12.90
CA GLN A 186 -13.20 -0.62 -14.04
C GLN A 186 -12.51 -0.31 -15.38
N ARG A 187 -11.63 0.71 -15.41
CA ARG A 187 -10.82 1.00 -16.60
C ARG A 187 -9.91 -0.16 -16.94
N MET A 188 -9.20 -0.70 -15.96
CA MET A 188 -8.31 -1.86 -16.13
C MET A 188 -9.08 -3.09 -16.67
N ALA A 189 -10.25 -3.39 -16.11
CA ALA A 189 -11.10 -4.47 -16.63
C ALA A 189 -11.48 -4.25 -18.10
N LYS A 190 -11.84 -3.01 -18.48
CA LYS A 190 -12.15 -2.66 -19.88
C LYS A 190 -10.93 -2.83 -20.79
N GLU A 191 -9.74 -2.38 -20.36
CA GLU A 191 -8.49 -2.51 -21.12
C GLU A 191 -8.13 -3.98 -21.38
N HIS A 192 -8.49 -4.86 -20.43
CA HIS A 192 -8.30 -6.32 -20.57
C HIS A 192 -9.51 -7.06 -21.13
N SER A 193 -10.52 -6.33 -21.66
CA SER A 193 -11.73 -6.91 -22.24
C SER A 193 -12.52 -7.82 -21.26
N CYS A 194 -12.40 -7.56 -19.97
CA CYS A 194 -13.14 -8.27 -18.93
C CYS A 194 -14.51 -7.64 -18.72
N LYS A 195 -15.54 -8.47 -18.55
CA LYS A 195 -16.85 -8.01 -18.09
C LYS A 195 -16.72 -7.57 -16.63
N CYS A 196 -17.17 -6.35 -16.32
CA CYS A 196 -17.14 -5.81 -14.97
C CYS A 196 -18.55 -5.53 -14.47
N GLU A 197 -18.84 -5.95 -13.26
CA GLU A 197 -20.08 -5.70 -12.54
C GLU A 197 -19.75 -5.02 -11.20
N VAL A 198 -20.59 -4.09 -10.77
CA VAL A 198 -20.47 -3.45 -9.47
C VAL A 198 -21.67 -3.86 -8.64
N ILE A 199 -21.41 -4.48 -7.50
CA ILE A 199 -22.44 -4.90 -6.55
C ILE A 199 -22.31 -3.98 -5.32
N ASN A 200 -23.32 -3.18 -5.08
CA ASN A 200 -23.39 -2.34 -3.88
C ASN A 200 -23.99 -3.18 -2.74
N LEU A 201 -23.17 -3.42 -1.71
CA LEU A 201 -23.62 -4.05 -0.47
C LEU A 201 -24.06 -2.94 0.47
N VAL A 202 -25.35 -2.71 0.55
CA VAL A 202 -25.92 -1.76 1.52
C VAL A 202 -26.42 -2.60 2.69
N SER A 203 -25.74 -2.51 3.83
CA SER A 203 -26.24 -3.03 5.09
C SER A 203 -26.71 -1.83 5.90
N CYS A 204 -28.02 -1.67 6.02
CA CYS A 204 -28.63 -0.67 6.90
C CYS A 204 -29.57 -1.39 7.84
N ASP A 205 -29.03 -1.87 8.96
CA ASP A 205 -29.86 -2.35 10.06
C ASP A 205 -30.50 -1.16 10.75
N ASP A 206 -31.77 -1.29 11.11
CA ASP A 206 -32.49 -0.27 11.91
C ASP A 206 -32.11 -0.43 13.39
N THR A 207 -30.84 -0.22 13.67
CA THR A 207 -30.21 -0.30 14.98
C THR A 207 -29.48 0.99 15.30
N ALA A 208 -29.14 1.22 16.57
CA ALA A 208 -28.35 2.36 16.98
C ALA A 208 -26.98 2.43 16.24
N LEU A 209 -26.35 1.29 15.95
CA LEU A 209 -25.11 1.23 15.16
C LEU A 209 -25.35 1.57 13.69
N GLY A 210 -26.43 1.05 13.08
CA GLY A 210 -26.79 1.40 11.71
C GLY A 210 -27.18 2.88 11.55
N HIS A 211 -27.81 3.47 12.58
CA HIS A 211 -28.06 4.90 12.62
C HIS A 211 -26.75 5.70 12.71
N LEU A 212 -25.84 5.29 13.62
CA LEU A 212 -24.52 5.89 13.76
C LEU A 212 -23.72 5.83 12.45
N GLU A 213 -23.72 4.69 11.75
CA GLU A 213 -23.07 4.52 10.46
C GLU A 213 -23.57 5.53 9.41
N ARG A 214 -24.88 5.70 9.32
CA ARG A 214 -25.49 6.62 8.34
C ARG A 214 -25.26 8.10 8.63
N HIS A 215 -25.20 8.48 9.90
CA HIS A 215 -25.23 9.89 10.34
C HIS A 215 -23.92 10.40 10.95
N PHE A 216 -22.90 9.54 11.14
CA PHE A 216 -21.66 9.91 11.85
C PHE A 216 -20.92 11.11 11.23
N PHE A 217 -20.93 11.24 9.90
CA PHE A 217 -20.29 12.33 9.16
C PHE A 217 -21.30 13.23 8.41
N GLY A 218 -22.57 13.07 8.64
CA GLY A 218 -23.62 13.68 7.85
C GLY A 218 -24.53 14.59 8.65
N THR A 219 -25.75 14.18 8.85
CA THR A 219 -26.83 14.96 9.45
C THR A 219 -26.88 14.81 10.96
N ASP A 220 -27.28 15.89 11.66
CA ASP A 220 -27.50 15.88 13.12
C ASP A 220 -28.87 15.26 13.48
N GLU A 221 -29.20 14.12 12.88
CA GLU A 221 -30.42 13.41 13.26
C GLU A 221 -30.19 12.57 14.53
N PRO A 222 -30.87 12.89 15.66
CA PRO A 222 -30.67 12.14 16.89
C PRO A 222 -31.33 10.76 16.80
N TRP A 223 -30.69 9.77 17.42
CA TRP A 223 -31.28 8.46 17.64
C TRP A 223 -32.23 8.51 18.85
N GLU A 224 -33.49 8.09 18.65
CA GLU A 224 -34.51 8.10 19.71
C GLU A 224 -34.67 6.74 20.46
N GLY A 225 -33.93 5.70 20.05
CA GLY A 225 -33.98 4.39 20.63
C GLY A 225 -32.91 4.13 21.70
N ASP A 226 -32.91 2.89 22.24
CA ASP A 226 -31.89 2.43 23.19
C ASP A 226 -30.52 2.30 22.51
N THR A 227 -29.43 2.64 23.25
CA THR A 227 -28.05 2.61 22.77
C THR A 227 -27.12 1.62 23.48
N PRO A 228 -27.60 0.43 23.94
CA PRO A 228 -26.79 -0.45 24.79
C PRO A 228 -25.46 -0.94 24.14
N PRO A 229 -25.34 -1.07 22.80
CA PRO A 229 -24.06 -1.50 22.20
C PRO A 229 -23.05 -0.37 22.03
N ILE A 230 -23.43 0.89 22.30
CA ILE A 230 -22.55 2.05 22.07
C ILE A 230 -22.07 2.62 23.38
N THR A 231 -20.75 2.71 23.55
CA THR A 231 -20.12 3.33 24.71
C THR A 231 -19.12 4.37 24.24
N LEU A 232 -19.29 5.61 24.67
CA LEU A 232 -18.32 6.68 24.45
C LEU A 232 -17.39 6.78 25.66
N TYR A 233 -16.09 6.65 25.44
CA TYR A 233 -15.07 6.82 26.47
C TYR A 233 -14.03 7.83 26.04
N GLN A 234 -13.83 8.86 26.85
CA GLN A 234 -12.80 9.87 26.62
C GLN A 234 -11.61 9.61 27.56
N ALA A 235 -10.51 9.19 26.99
CA ALA A 235 -9.26 8.98 27.74
C ALA A 235 -8.46 10.27 27.89
N HIS A 236 -7.70 10.40 28.99
CA HIS A 236 -6.77 11.53 29.18
C HIS A 236 -5.49 11.40 28.36
N THR A 237 -5.06 10.18 28.09
CA THR A 237 -3.82 9.88 27.34
C THR A 237 -4.03 8.63 26.48
N ALA A 238 -3.17 8.44 25.48
CA ALA A 238 -3.16 7.21 24.67
C ALA A 238 -2.94 5.95 25.53
N TYR A 239 -2.19 6.05 26.64
CA TYR A 239 -2.00 4.91 27.54
C TYR A 239 -3.29 4.53 28.28
N SER A 240 -4.04 5.51 28.79
CA SER A 240 -5.32 5.26 29.47
C SER A 240 -6.39 4.75 28.49
N GLU A 241 -6.32 5.14 27.19
CA GLU A 241 -7.15 4.58 26.14
C GLU A 241 -6.89 3.07 25.97
N VAL A 242 -5.62 2.69 25.81
CA VAL A 242 -5.20 1.28 25.67
C VAL A 242 -5.55 0.47 26.91
N GLU A 243 -5.39 1.02 28.12
CA GLU A 243 -5.78 0.37 29.38
C GLU A 243 -7.30 0.07 29.41
N TYR A 244 -8.12 1.06 29.05
CA TYR A 244 -9.56 0.88 28.98
C TYR A 244 -9.95 -0.21 28.00
N VAL A 245 -9.45 -0.14 26.75
CA VAL A 245 -9.73 -1.17 25.71
C VAL A 245 -9.28 -2.55 26.18
N SER A 246 -8.10 -2.67 26.78
CA SER A 246 -7.59 -3.94 27.31
C SER A 246 -8.47 -4.50 28.45
N ALA A 247 -9.01 -3.62 29.29
CA ALA A 247 -9.94 -4.03 30.34
C ALA A 247 -11.27 -4.54 29.76
N GLN A 248 -11.82 -3.88 28.73
CA GLN A 248 -13.02 -4.31 28.04
C GLN A 248 -12.81 -5.65 27.34
N LEU A 249 -11.71 -5.84 26.59
CA LEU A 249 -11.39 -7.10 25.93
C LEU A 249 -11.29 -8.27 26.93
N ARG A 250 -10.62 -8.04 28.08
CA ARG A 250 -10.55 -9.06 29.14
C ARG A 250 -11.91 -9.39 29.72
N ARG A 251 -12.80 -8.41 29.87
CA ARG A 251 -14.17 -8.62 30.34
C ARG A 251 -14.97 -9.48 29.35
N LEU A 252 -14.89 -9.17 28.05
CA LEU A 252 -15.56 -9.94 27.00
C LEU A 252 -15.05 -11.39 26.96
N ALA A 253 -13.72 -11.57 26.95
CA ALA A 253 -13.13 -12.91 26.95
C ALA A 253 -13.53 -13.75 28.18
N ARG A 254 -13.71 -13.15 29.36
CA ARG A 254 -14.22 -13.84 30.56
C ARG A 254 -15.71 -14.14 30.46
N GLY A 255 -16.47 -13.34 29.72
CA GLY A 255 -17.89 -13.53 29.46
C GLY A 255 -18.20 -14.60 28.41
N GLY A 256 -17.19 -15.18 27.76
CA GLY A 256 -17.35 -16.23 26.75
C GLY A 256 -17.68 -15.70 25.36
N VAL A 257 -17.39 -14.43 25.09
CA VAL A 257 -17.50 -13.80 23.75
C VAL A 257 -16.15 -13.82 23.05
#